data_f7785131f021c7908931c7ae1b811441
#
_entry.id   f7785131f021c7908931c7ae1b811441
#
_cell.length_a   1.000
_cell.length_b   1.000
_cell.length_c   1.000
_cell.angle_alpha   90.00
_cell.angle_beta   90.00
_cell.angle_gamma   90.00
#
_symmetry.space_group_name_H-M   'P 1'
#
loop_
_entity.id
_entity.type
_entity.pdbx_description
1 polymer ?
#
loop_
_entity_poly.entity_id
_entity_poly.type
_entity_poly.pdbx_seq_one_letter_code
_entity_poly.pdbx_strand_id
1 'polypeptide(L)'
;MIAVVTGGCGGIGKAVCTRLAREGATVYATDLLESDSVTPGEIMFREQDVTSEDSAKSLMLHLDKQHGRLDILVNAAGVEIEQTIEETTLEDWNRIFAINVTGTFLTSKHALPLMRMAGGGSIINFGSYDGFIADPSLAAYCATKGAVHALTKAMACDHGPENIRVNAICPGFIDTPMLQSFFGSAGDIESLKSEVQRVHPIKRYGTPEDVAGLVNWLAGDEARYASGQLWVLDGGLSAQVQQMRL
;
A
#
# COMPACT_ATOMS: atom_id res chain seq x y z
N MET A 1 -15.15 5.02 -12.98
CA MET A 1 -13.81 5.43 -12.55
C MET A 1 -12.82 4.39 -13.01
N ILE A 2 -11.60 4.79 -13.37
CA ILE A 2 -10.50 3.89 -13.74
C ILE A 2 -9.53 3.85 -12.57
N ALA A 3 -9.22 2.66 -12.07
CA ALA A 3 -8.35 2.44 -10.94
C ALA A 3 -7.17 1.52 -11.29
N VAL A 4 -5.99 1.82 -10.76
CA VAL A 4 -4.80 0.96 -10.77
C VAL A 4 -4.44 0.60 -9.35
N VAL A 5 -4.15 -0.67 -9.09
CA VAL A 5 -3.66 -1.18 -7.81
C VAL A 5 -2.39 -1.98 -8.06
N THR A 6 -1.24 -1.44 -7.66
CA THR A 6 0.02 -2.19 -7.71
C THR A 6 0.09 -3.20 -6.56
N GLY A 7 0.73 -4.35 -6.77
CA GLY A 7 0.62 -5.45 -5.81
C GLY A 7 -0.81 -6.02 -5.71
N GLY A 8 -1.58 -5.86 -6.80
CA GLY A 8 -3.02 -6.15 -6.85
C GLY A 8 -3.38 -7.63 -6.70
N CYS A 9 -2.40 -8.53 -6.84
CA CYS A 9 -2.56 -9.97 -6.62
C CYS A 9 -2.20 -10.40 -5.19
N GLY A 10 -1.61 -9.52 -4.38
CA GLY A 10 -1.27 -9.76 -2.99
C GLY A 10 -2.48 -9.65 -2.04
N GLY A 11 -2.27 -9.95 -0.75
CA GLY A 11 -3.33 -10.02 0.24
C GLY A 11 -4.19 -8.75 0.33
N ILE A 12 -3.59 -7.59 0.63
CA ILE A 12 -4.31 -6.31 0.73
C ILE A 12 -4.76 -5.84 -0.66
N GLY A 13 -3.84 -5.90 -1.67
CA GLY A 13 -4.12 -5.41 -3.02
C GLY A 13 -5.35 -6.07 -3.64
N LYS A 14 -5.51 -7.38 -3.47
CA LYS A 14 -6.67 -8.14 -3.93
C LYS A 14 -7.98 -7.66 -3.30
N ALA A 15 -7.99 -7.47 -1.97
CA ALA A 15 -9.17 -6.96 -1.27
C ALA A 15 -9.54 -5.54 -1.75
N VAL A 16 -8.52 -4.70 -2.00
CA VAL A 16 -8.69 -3.36 -2.56
C VAL A 16 -9.29 -3.42 -3.96
N CYS A 17 -8.71 -4.25 -4.86
CA CYS A 17 -9.26 -4.45 -6.21
C CYS A 17 -10.72 -4.88 -6.15
N THR A 18 -11.04 -5.89 -5.35
CA THR A 18 -12.40 -6.39 -5.18
C THR A 18 -13.35 -5.32 -4.66
N ARG A 19 -12.90 -4.53 -3.68
CA ARG A 19 -13.73 -3.46 -3.12
C ARG A 19 -14.01 -2.36 -4.13
N LEU A 20 -13.00 -1.87 -4.83
CA LEU A 20 -13.17 -0.81 -5.84
C LEU A 20 -14.04 -1.27 -7.02
N ALA A 21 -13.89 -2.52 -7.46
CA ALA A 21 -14.73 -3.10 -8.51
C ALA A 21 -16.21 -3.15 -8.09
N ARG A 22 -16.51 -3.59 -6.86
CA ARG A 22 -17.87 -3.59 -6.31
C ARG A 22 -18.52 -2.22 -6.23
N GLU A 23 -17.71 -1.17 -6.10
CA GLU A 23 -18.16 0.24 -6.13
C GLU A 23 -18.23 0.81 -7.57
N GLY A 24 -18.07 -0.04 -8.57
CA GLY A 24 -18.25 0.32 -9.98
C GLY A 24 -17.02 0.91 -10.67
N ALA A 25 -15.83 0.74 -10.11
CA ALA A 25 -14.60 1.10 -10.81
C ALA A 25 -14.17 -0.01 -11.78
N THR A 26 -13.63 0.38 -12.94
CA THR A 26 -12.84 -0.50 -13.77
C THR A 26 -11.44 -0.59 -13.18
N VAL A 27 -11.05 -1.76 -12.68
CA VAL A 27 -9.84 -1.95 -11.90
C VAL A 27 -8.77 -2.71 -12.68
N TYR A 28 -7.57 -2.17 -12.70
CA TYR A 28 -6.35 -2.83 -13.16
C TYR A 28 -5.55 -3.29 -11.94
N ALA A 29 -5.56 -4.59 -11.67
CA ALA A 29 -4.68 -5.24 -10.74
C ALA A 29 -3.33 -5.45 -11.42
N THR A 30 -2.26 -4.85 -10.88
CA THR A 30 -0.92 -5.02 -11.46
C THR A 30 0.01 -5.73 -10.49
N ASP A 31 0.80 -6.67 -11.00
CA ASP A 31 1.75 -7.47 -10.22
C ASP A 31 2.77 -8.10 -11.17
N LEU A 32 3.81 -8.76 -10.64
CA LEU A 32 4.77 -9.53 -11.43
C LEU A 32 4.13 -10.78 -12.08
N LEU A 33 3.18 -11.40 -11.39
CA LEU A 33 2.50 -12.61 -11.83
C LEU A 33 0.99 -12.48 -11.60
N GLU A 34 0.22 -13.01 -12.55
CA GLU A 34 -1.22 -13.14 -12.40
C GLU A 34 -1.55 -14.18 -11.31
N SER A 35 -2.56 -13.89 -10.51
CA SER A 35 -3.08 -14.82 -9.51
C SER A 35 -4.45 -15.32 -9.95
N ASP A 36 -4.69 -16.63 -9.87
CA ASP A 36 -5.99 -17.29 -10.14
C ASP A 36 -7.15 -16.72 -9.30
N SER A 37 -6.81 -15.91 -8.31
CA SER A 37 -7.76 -15.34 -7.36
C SER A 37 -8.35 -14.00 -7.76
N VAL A 38 -7.99 -13.45 -8.91
CA VAL A 38 -8.61 -12.23 -9.48
C VAL A 38 -9.90 -12.65 -10.18
N THR A 39 -11.05 -12.10 -9.76
CA THR A 39 -12.35 -12.45 -10.35
C THR A 39 -12.43 -11.93 -11.79
N PRO A 40 -12.55 -12.80 -12.81
CA PRO A 40 -12.63 -12.34 -14.19
C PRO A 40 -13.85 -11.46 -14.45
N GLY A 41 -13.66 -10.38 -15.20
CA GLY A 41 -14.74 -9.55 -15.75
C GLY A 41 -14.78 -8.11 -15.27
N GLU A 42 -14.51 -7.84 -13.98
CA GLU A 42 -14.51 -6.48 -13.42
C GLU A 42 -13.09 -6.02 -13.06
N ILE A 43 -12.16 -6.96 -12.89
CA ILE A 43 -10.76 -6.70 -12.57
C ILE A 43 -9.90 -7.26 -13.68
N MET A 44 -9.06 -6.42 -14.26
CA MET A 44 -8.14 -6.78 -15.35
C MET A 44 -6.72 -6.90 -14.78
N PHE A 45 -6.06 -8.01 -15.07
CA PHE A 45 -4.65 -8.16 -14.73
C PHE A 45 -3.75 -7.47 -15.76
N ARG A 46 -2.66 -6.87 -15.28
CA ARG A 46 -1.52 -6.39 -16.08
C ARG A 46 -0.22 -6.68 -15.38
N GLU A 47 0.70 -7.33 -16.08
CA GLU A 47 2.05 -7.51 -15.59
C GLU A 47 2.72 -6.15 -15.41
N GLN A 48 3.30 -5.91 -14.23
CA GLN A 48 4.07 -4.72 -13.91
C GLN A 48 5.17 -5.04 -12.90
N ASP A 49 6.40 -4.76 -13.28
CA ASP A 49 7.51 -4.60 -12.35
C ASP A 49 7.57 -3.14 -11.91
N VAL A 50 7.20 -2.86 -10.66
CA VAL A 50 7.19 -1.49 -10.11
C VAL A 50 8.60 -0.88 -10.05
N THR A 51 9.66 -1.69 -10.05
CA THR A 51 11.06 -1.21 -10.07
C THR A 51 11.52 -0.74 -11.45
N SER A 52 10.75 -1.06 -12.49
CA SER A 52 11.04 -0.70 -13.89
C SER A 52 10.26 0.54 -14.33
N GLU A 53 10.97 1.61 -14.67
CA GLU A 53 10.34 2.81 -15.22
C GLU A 53 9.62 2.55 -16.54
N ASP A 54 10.18 1.68 -17.39
CA ASP A 54 9.55 1.34 -18.68
C ASP A 54 8.28 0.51 -18.51
N SER A 55 8.21 -0.33 -17.47
CA SER A 55 7.00 -1.03 -17.09
C SER A 55 5.89 -0.06 -16.65
N ALA A 56 6.23 0.93 -15.82
CA ALA A 56 5.29 1.97 -15.40
C ALA A 56 4.79 2.80 -16.60
N LYS A 57 5.68 3.21 -17.52
CA LYS A 57 5.31 3.91 -18.76
C LYS A 57 4.38 3.08 -19.63
N SER A 58 4.71 1.79 -19.83
CA SER A 58 3.90 0.88 -20.66
C SER A 58 2.49 0.73 -20.13
N LEU A 59 2.33 0.58 -18.82
CA LEU A 59 1.03 0.54 -18.16
C LEU A 59 0.23 1.82 -18.44
N MET A 60 0.81 3.00 -18.22
CA MET A 60 0.11 4.27 -18.40
C MET A 60 -0.23 4.54 -19.87
N LEU A 61 0.64 4.16 -20.82
CA LEU A 61 0.34 4.21 -22.25
C LEU A 61 -0.83 3.31 -22.65
N HIS A 62 -0.93 2.13 -22.01
CA HIS A 62 -2.07 1.25 -22.21
C HIS A 62 -3.38 1.90 -21.74
N LEU A 63 -3.37 2.46 -20.52
CA LEU A 63 -4.55 3.13 -19.94
C LEU A 63 -4.97 4.37 -20.75
N ASP A 64 -4.01 5.13 -21.25
CA ASP A 64 -4.28 6.27 -22.13
C ASP A 64 -5.03 5.83 -23.38
N LYS A 65 -4.54 4.81 -24.06
CA LYS A 65 -5.17 4.25 -25.28
C LYS A 65 -6.58 3.69 -25.04
N GLN A 66 -6.82 3.10 -23.86
CA GLN A 66 -8.10 2.47 -23.56
C GLN A 66 -9.13 3.45 -22.98
N HIS A 67 -8.69 4.40 -22.17
CA HIS A 67 -9.59 5.21 -21.35
C HIS A 67 -9.31 6.72 -21.39
N GLY A 68 -8.07 7.14 -21.74
CA GLY A 68 -7.65 8.54 -21.73
C GLY A 68 -7.68 9.17 -20.36
N ARG A 69 -7.74 8.38 -19.29
CA ARG A 69 -7.84 8.87 -17.90
C ARG A 69 -7.40 7.84 -16.87
N LEU A 70 -7.04 8.33 -15.69
CA LEU A 70 -6.89 7.56 -14.47
C LEU A 70 -7.47 8.36 -13.29
N ASP A 71 -8.33 7.73 -12.50
CA ASP A 71 -9.01 8.39 -11.37
C ASP A 71 -8.40 8.01 -10.02
N ILE A 72 -7.97 6.75 -9.88
CA ILE A 72 -7.49 6.18 -8.63
C ILE A 72 -6.18 5.43 -8.88
N LEU A 73 -5.14 5.76 -8.10
CA LEU A 73 -3.91 4.98 -8.03
C LEU A 73 -3.70 4.49 -6.59
N VAL A 74 -3.54 3.18 -6.42
CA VAL A 74 -3.20 2.57 -5.14
C VAL A 74 -1.83 1.90 -5.26
N ASN A 75 -0.83 2.44 -4.59
CA ASN A 75 0.52 1.91 -4.53
C ASN A 75 0.62 0.91 -3.36
N ALA A 76 0.16 -0.35 -3.59
CA ALA A 76 0.16 -1.40 -2.58
C ALA A 76 1.27 -2.45 -2.77
N ALA A 77 2.03 -2.38 -3.86
CA ALA A 77 3.23 -3.21 -4.02
C ALA A 77 4.26 -2.90 -2.94
N GLY A 78 4.75 -3.92 -2.26
CA GLY A 78 5.73 -3.78 -1.21
C GLY A 78 6.19 -5.11 -0.65
N VAL A 79 7.39 -5.10 -0.09
CA VAL A 79 8.01 -6.24 0.58
C VAL A 79 8.54 -5.83 1.94
N GLU A 80 8.71 -6.81 2.81
CA GLU A 80 9.34 -6.69 4.11
C GLU A 80 10.60 -7.55 4.16
N ILE A 81 11.59 -7.13 4.94
CA ILE A 81 12.82 -7.87 5.19
C ILE A 81 13.09 -7.77 6.69
N GLU A 82 13.10 -8.92 7.35
CA GLU A 82 13.37 -9.05 8.78
C GLU A 82 14.87 -9.22 9.02
N GLN A 83 15.57 -8.12 9.19
CA GLN A 83 17.01 -8.07 9.46
C GLN A 83 17.32 -6.85 10.31
N THR A 84 18.27 -7.00 11.24
CA THR A 84 18.87 -5.87 11.94
C THR A 84 19.70 -5.03 10.95
N ILE A 85 20.08 -3.80 11.34
CA ILE A 85 20.93 -2.96 10.46
C ILE A 85 22.28 -3.61 10.16
N GLU A 86 22.81 -4.41 11.06
CA GLU A 86 24.09 -5.08 10.92
C GLU A 86 24.01 -6.29 9.96
N GLU A 87 22.86 -6.95 9.93
CA GLU A 87 22.60 -8.10 9.06
C GLU A 87 22.16 -7.69 7.65
N THR A 88 21.59 -6.48 7.50
CA THR A 88 21.05 -6.00 6.23
C THR A 88 22.19 -5.80 5.21
N THR A 89 22.18 -6.60 4.15
CA THR A 89 23.13 -6.41 3.06
C THR A 89 22.78 -5.17 2.23
N LEU A 90 23.77 -4.58 1.54
CA LEU A 90 23.50 -3.47 0.61
C LEU A 90 22.57 -3.90 -0.54
N GLU A 91 22.60 -5.16 -0.94
CA GLU A 91 21.72 -5.73 -1.96
C GLU A 91 20.26 -5.74 -1.45
N ASP A 92 20.02 -6.26 -0.25
CA ASP A 92 18.68 -6.28 0.36
C ASP A 92 18.16 -4.87 0.61
N TRP A 93 19.01 -3.97 1.12
CA TRP A 93 18.68 -2.55 1.26
C TRP A 93 18.23 -1.95 -0.06
N ASN A 94 19.01 -2.10 -1.12
CA ASN A 94 18.67 -1.55 -2.43
C ASN A 94 17.39 -2.18 -2.99
N ARG A 95 17.20 -3.48 -2.81
CA ARG A 95 16.01 -4.21 -3.26
C ARG A 95 14.74 -3.69 -2.59
N ILE A 96 14.74 -3.55 -1.26
CA ILE A 96 13.54 -3.07 -0.55
C ILE A 96 13.23 -1.61 -0.90
N PHE A 97 14.25 -0.76 -1.06
CA PHE A 97 14.05 0.62 -1.51
C PHE A 97 13.56 0.70 -2.96
N ALA A 98 14.08 -0.14 -3.85
CA ALA A 98 13.63 -0.20 -5.23
C ALA A 98 12.13 -0.53 -5.33
N ILE A 99 11.65 -1.48 -4.54
CA ILE A 99 10.25 -1.90 -4.57
C ILE A 99 9.36 -0.88 -3.82
N ASN A 100 9.64 -0.62 -2.54
CA ASN A 100 8.73 0.13 -1.68
C ASN A 100 8.72 1.63 -1.96
N VAL A 101 9.86 2.20 -2.32
CA VAL A 101 10.02 3.66 -2.50
C VAL A 101 10.08 4.04 -3.97
N THR A 102 11.05 3.49 -4.71
CA THR A 102 11.22 3.83 -6.13
C THR A 102 10.01 3.38 -6.94
N GLY A 103 9.44 2.20 -6.66
CA GLY A 103 8.23 1.70 -7.31
C GLY A 103 7.02 2.62 -7.09
N THR A 104 6.80 3.08 -5.85
CA THR A 104 5.77 4.07 -5.52
C THR A 104 5.98 5.37 -6.29
N PHE A 105 7.23 5.86 -6.34
CA PHE A 105 7.59 7.06 -7.10
C PHE A 105 7.35 6.90 -8.61
N LEU A 106 7.86 5.83 -9.22
CA LEU A 106 7.76 5.61 -10.68
C LEU A 106 6.32 5.47 -11.14
N THR A 107 5.53 4.66 -10.44
CA THR A 107 4.12 4.48 -10.80
C THR A 107 3.35 5.80 -10.65
N SER A 108 3.56 6.52 -9.57
CA SER A 108 2.91 7.83 -9.35
C SER A 108 3.34 8.86 -10.40
N LYS A 109 4.64 8.98 -10.70
CA LYS A 109 5.18 9.89 -11.71
C LYS A 109 4.48 9.75 -13.05
N HIS A 110 4.32 8.50 -13.50
CA HIS A 110 3.73 8.22 -14.81
C HIS A 110 2.20 8.22 -14.81
N ALA A 111 1.54 8.12 -13.64
CA ALA A 111 0.10 8.24 -13.47
C ALA A 111 -0.41 9.71 -13.54
N LEU A 112 0.38 10.66 -13.05
CA LEU A 112 -0.02 12.08 -12.94
C LEU A 112 -0.55 12.69 -14.23
N PRO A 113 0.04 12.48 -15.43
CA PRO A 113 -0.51 13.04 -16.68
C PRO A 113 -1.95 12.57 -16.95
N LEU A 114 -2.26 11.29 -16.74
CA LEU A 114 -3.61 10.76 -16.95
C LEU A 114 -4.59 11.24 -15.89
N MET A 115 -4.14 11.46 -14.67
CA MET A 115 -4.97 12.03 -13.59
C MET A 115 -5.30 13.49 -13.88
N ARG A 116 -4.36 14.28 -14.43
CA ARG A 116 -4.64 15.64 -14.90
C ARG A 116 -5.68 15.65 -16.00
N MET A 117 -5.59 14.73 -16.97
CA MET A 117 -6.59 14.58 -18.05
C MET A 117 -7.96 14.20 -17.51
N ALA A 118 -8.03 13.47 -16.41
CA ALA A 118 -9.28 13.16 -15.71
C ALA A 118 -9.88 14.36 -14.95
N GLY A 119 -9.12 15.45 -14.78
CA GLY A 119 -9.53 16.62 -13.99
C GLY A 119 -9.20 16.49 -12.49
N GLY A 120 -8.38 15.55 -12.11
CA GLY A 120 -7.97 15.25 -10.73
C GLY A 120 -8.02 13.76 -10.43
N GLY A 121 -7.86 13.40 -9.16
CA GLY A 121 -7.90 12.01 -8.75
C GLY A 121 -7.40 11.76 -7.32
N SER A 122 -7.25 10.49 -6.96
CA SER A 122 -6.77 10.07 -5.65
C SER A 122 -5.61 9.09 -5.77
N ILE A 123 -4.48 9.43 -5.16
CA ILE A 123 -3.33 8.53 -4.97
C ILE A 123 -3.32 8.07 -3.52
N ILE A 124 -3.31 6.76 -3.31
CA ILE A 124 -3.24 6.14 -1.99
C ILE A 124 -1.96 5.31 -1.92
N ASN A 125 -1.02 5.75 -1.11
CA ASN A 125 0.24 5.05 -0.86
C ASN A 125 0.11 4.13 0.35
N PHE A 126 0.93 3.09 0.42
CA PHE A 126 1.02 2.21 1.58
C PHE A 126 2.28 2.52 2.40
N GLY A 127 2.07 3.30 3.49
CA GLY A 127 3.00 3.41 4.58
C GLY A 127 2.98 2.15 5.47
N SER A 128 3.28 2.34 6.73
CA SER A 128 3.14 1.40 7.84
C SER A 128 3.14 2.19 9.15
N TYR A 129 2.61 1.64 10.23
CA TYR A 129 2.88 2.17 11.56
C TYR A 129 4.39 2.17 11.88
N ASP A 130 5.15 1.26 11.26
CA ASP A 130 6.62 1.21 11.33
C ASP A 130 7.34 2.39 10.69
N GLY A 131 6.64 3.24 9.96
CA GLY A 131 7.18 4.53 9.53
C GLY A 131 7.14 5.61 10.60
N PHE A 132 6.46 5.37 11.76
CA PHE A 132 6.39 6.26 12.92
C PHE A 132 7.11 5.69 14.14
N ILE A 133 6.94 4.40 14.38
CA ILE A 133 7.58 3.61 15.43
C ILE A 133 8.27 2.44 14.76
N ALA A 134 8.94 1.57 15.50
CA ALA A 134 9.67 0.48 14.87
C ALA A 134 9.51 -0.80 15.67
N ASP A 135 9.29 -1.88 14.97
CA ASP A 135 9.50 -3.22 15.49
C ASP A 135 10.97 -3.64 15.35
N PRO A 136 11.49 -4.49 16.23
CA PRO A 136 12.84 -5.03 16.11
C PRO A 136 13.08 -5.72 14.77
N SER A 137 14.30 -5.65 14.27
CA SER A 137 14.75 -6.32 13.02
C SER A 137 14.05 -5.83 11.74
N LEU A 138 13.49 -4.61 11.73
CA LEU A 138 12.84 -4.03 10.55
C LEU A 138 13.52 -2.73 10.07
N ALA A 139 14.82 -2.56 10.30
CA ALA A 139 15.52 -1.30 10.04
C ALA A 139 15.34 -0.77 8.61
N ALA A 140 15.55 -1.61 7.59
CA ALA A 140 15.39 -1.23 6.19
C ALA A 140 13.90 -0.98 5.84
N TYR A 141 13.00 -1.81 6.34
CA TYR A 141 11.56 -1.65 6.12
C TYR A 141 11.04 -0.33 6.71
N CYS A 142 11.34 -0.04 7.98
CA CYS A 142 10.98 1.22 8.64
C CYS A 142 11.48 2.43 7.86
N ALA A 143 12.73 2.38 7.35
CA ALA A 143 13.31 3.45 6.55
C ALA A 143 12.51 3.67 5.25
N THR A 144 12.10 2.60 4.54
CA THR A 144 11.28 2.73 3.33
C THR A 144 9.90 3.30 3.63
N LYS A 145 9.27 2.91 4.74
CA LYS A 145 7.94 3.40 5.11
C LYS A 145 7.97 4.86 5.56
N GLY A 146 9.01 5.28 6.28
CA GLY A 146 9.27 6.68 6.57
C GLY A 146 9.47 7.52 5.30
N ALA A 147 10.18 6.98 4.29
CA ALA A 147 10.34 7.64 2.99
C ALA A 147 9.01 7.81 2.26
N VAL A 148 8.14 6.78 2.24
CA VAL A 148 6.78 6.86 1.65
C VAL A 148 5.92 7.89 2.38
N HIS A 149 6.03 8.01 3.70
CA HIS A 149 5.33 9.04 4.49
C HIS A 149 5.72 10.46 4.04
N ALA A 150 7.01 10.71 3.88
CA ALA A 150 7.51 12.02 3.42
C ALA A 150 7.10 12.30 1.97
N LEU A 151 7.24 11.30 1.09
CA LEU A 151 6.85 11.39 -0.32
C LEU A 151 5.37 11.73 -0.47
N THR A 152 4.50 11.08 0.32
CA THR A 152 3.05 11.34 0.32
C THR A 152 2.74 12.80 0.60
N LYS A 153 3.38 13.41 1.60
CA LYS A 153 3.17 14.81 1.97
C LYS A 153 3.66 15.76 0.88
N ALA A 154 4.85 15.51 0.33
CA ALA A 154 5.41 16.31 -0.75
C ALA A 154 4.49 16.30 -1.98
N MET A 155 4.08 15.10 -2.43
CA MET A 155 3.18 14.96 -3.57
C MET A 155 1.81 15.62 -3.35
N ALA A 156 1.28 15.58 -2.14
CA ALA A 156 0.02 16.25 -1.81
C ALA A 156 0.12 17.79 -1.96
N CYS A 157 1.28 18.35 -1.58
CA CYS A 157 1.54 19.78 -1.76
C CYS A 157 1.71 20.15 -3.23
N ASP A 158 2.47 19.35 -3.98
CA ASP A 158 2.80 19.65 -5.38
C ASP A 158 1.57 19.52 -6.30
N HIS A 159 0.70 18.53 -6.05
CA HIS A 159 -0.40 18.16 -6.95
C HIS A 159 -1.80 18.51 -6.43
N GLY A 160 -1.91 19.06 -5.22
CA GLY A 160 -3.16 19.61 -4.71
C GLY A 160 -3.80 20.66 -5.62
N PRO A 161 -3.04 21.63 -6.19
CA PRO A 161 -3.56 22.58 -7.16
C PRO A 161 -4.13 21.95 -8.44
N GLU A 162 -3.76 20.72 -8.75
CA GLU A 162 -4.24 19.93 -9.90
C GLU A 162 -5.46 19.08 -9.55
N ASN A 163 -6.06 19.27 -8.36
CA ASN A 163 -7.16 18.46 -7.82
C ASN A 163 -6.77 16.96 -7.65
N ILE A 164 -5.48 16.67 -7.44
CA ILE A 164 -4.99 15.33 -7.13
C ILE A 164 -4.69 15.25 -5.64
N ARG A 165 -5.44 14.42 -4.94
CA ARG A 165 -5.23 14.17 -3.51
C ARG A 165 -4.25 13.01 -3.33
N VAL A 166 -3.34 13.14 -2.38
CA VAL A 166 -2.36 12.08 -2.08
C VAL A 166 -2.39 11.80 -0.59
N ASN A 167 -2.68 10.56 -0.21
CA ASN A 167 -2.70 10.11 1.19
C ASN A 167 -1.93 8.81 1.32
N ALA A 168 -1.54 8.46 2.55
CA ALA A 168 -1.04 7.13 2.85
C ALA A 168 -1.91 6.44 3.90
N ILE A 169 -2.13 5.14 3.73
CA ILE A 169 -2.62 4.26 4.79
C ILE A 169 -1.41 3.64 5.46
N CYS A 170 -1.41 3.62 6.77
CA CYS A 170 -0.36 3.08 7.61
C CYS A 170 -0.94 1.93 8.45
N PRO A 171 -1.03 0.71 7.88
CA PRO A 171 -1.59 -0.43 8.59
C PRO A 171 -0.67 -0.88 9.73
N GLY A 172 -1.26 -1.50 10.76
CA GLY A 172 -0.56 -2.37 11.69
C GLY A 172 -0.51 -3.80 11.15
N PHE A 173 -0.66 -4.79 12.03
CA PHE A 173 -0.68 -6.20 11.65
C PHE A 173 -1.97 -6.55 10.92
N ILE A 174 -1.86 -6.90 9.64
CA ILE A 174 -2.98 -7.31 8.77
C ILE A 174 -2.79 -8.77 8.37
N ASP A 175 -3.83 -9.57 8.51
CA ASP A 175 -3.82 -11.00 8.16
C ASP A 175 -3.63 -11.21 6.65
N THR A 176 -2.39 -11.40 6.26
CA THR A 176 -1.92 -11.51 4.87
C THR A 176 -0.87 -12.60 4.78
N PRO A 177 -0.52 -13.07 3.57
CA PRO A 177 0.63 -13.96 3.40
C PRO A 177 1.94 -13.42 3.99
N MET A 178 2.14 -12.09 3.98
CA MET A 178 3.30 -11.44 4.61
C MET A 178 3.32 -11.68 6.13
N LEU A 179 2.23 -11.43 6.83
CA LEU A 179 2.11 -11.71 8.27
C LEU A 179 2.21 -13.21 8.58
N GLN A 180 1.65 -14.06 7.71
CA GLN A 180 1.76 -15.52 7.90
C GLN A 180 3.21 -16.01 7.72
N SER A 181 3.98 -15.39 6.83
CA SER A 181 5.42 -15.66 6.68
C SER A 181 6.19 -15.26 7.94
N PHE A 182 5.89 -14.08 8.50
CA PHE A 182 6.45 -13.64 9.79
C PHE A 182 6.17 -14.65 10.92
N PHE A 183 4.93 -15.14 11.04
CA PHE A 183 4.61 -16.18 12.02
C PHE A 183 5.33 -17.50 11.71
N GLY A 184 5.53 -17.86 10.44
CA GLY A 184 6.19 -19.09 10.03
C GLY A 184 7.68 -19.17 10.41
N SER A 185 8.33 -18.04 10.65
CA SER A 185 9.72 -17.96 11.12
C SER A 185 9.86 -18.19 12.64
N ALA A 186 8.76 -18.12 13.40
CA ALA A 186 8.75 -18.28 14.84
C ALA A 186 8.68 -19.76 15.28
N GLY A 187 9.39 -20.09 16.37
CA GLY A 187 9.40 -21.45 16.93
C GLY A 187 8.07 -21.85 17.61
N ASP A 188 7.31 -20.90 18.13
CA ASP A 188 5.97 -21.09 18.74
C ASP A 188 4.97 -20.09 18.14
N ILE A 189 4.38 -20.52 17.03
CA ILE A 189 3.45 -19.70 16.23
C ILE A 189 2.21 -19.30 17.04
N GLU A 190 1.63 -20.19 17.82
CA GLU A 190 0.39 -19.91 18.55
C GLU A 190 0.62 -18.90 19.69
N SER A 191 1.76 -19.01 20.38
CA SER A 191 2.15 -18.03 21.39
C SER A 191 2.36 -16.65 20.78
N LEU A 192 3.06 -16.55 19.64
CA LEU A 192 3.28 -15.28 18.94
C LEU A 192 1.97 -14.67 18.45
N LYS A 193 1.09 -15.45 17.83
CA LYS A 193 -0.24 -14.98 17.41
C LYS A 193 -1.05 -14.44 18.58
N SER A 194 -1.05 -15.17 19.70
CA SER A 194 -1.74 -14.74 20.92
C SER A 194 -1.15 -13.43 21.47
N GLU A 195 0.17 -13.28 21.47
CA GLU A 195 0.84 -12.06 21.93
C GLU A 195 0.50 -10.87 21.01
N VAL A 196 0.55 -11.03 19.69
CA VAL A 196 0.17 -9.98 18.75
C VAL A 196 -1.28 -9.56 18.93
N GLN A 197 -2.21 -10.51 19.10
CA GLN A 197 -3.61 -10.16 19.42
C GLN A 197 -3.74 -9.45 20.76
N ARG A 198 -2.97 -9.85 21.77
CA ARG A 198 -3.01 -9.30 23.11
C ARG A 198 -2.61 -7.83 23.14
N VAL A 199 -1.61 -7.43 22.34
CA VAL A 199 -1.11 -6.04 22.31
C VAL A 199 -2.05 -5.09 21.56
N HIS A 200 -2.93 -5.58 20.70
CA HIS A 200 -3.95 -4.76 20.04
C HIS A 200 -5.11 -4.42 20.99
N PRO A 201 -5.46 -3.17 21.21
CA PRO A 201 -6.64 -2.79 21.98
C PRO A 201 -7.93 -3.48 21.53
N ILE A 202 -8.14 -3.63 20.23
CA ILE A 202 -9.35 -4.29 19.68
C ILE A 202 -9.25 -5.82 19.65
N LYS A 203 -8.16 -6.43 20.17
CA LYS A 203 -7.94 -7.86 20.37
C LYS A 203 -8.04 -8.73 19.11
N ARG A 204 -7.71 -8.18 17.98
CA ARG A 204 -7.56 -8.92 16.72
C ARG A 204 -6.54 -8.23 15.80
N TYR A 205 -6.07 -8.94 14.80
CA TYR A 205 -5.41 -8.33 13.64
C TYR A 205 -6.42 -7.57 12.78
N GLY A 206 -5.94 -6.67 11.94
CA GLY A 206 -6.72 -6.17 10.83
C GLY A 206 -6.91 -7.25 9.76
N THR A 207 -7.93 -7.09 8.95
CA THR A 207 -8.12 -7.88 7.73
C THR A 207 -7.82 -7.03 6.49
N PRO A 208 -7.52 -7.64 5.34
CA PRO A 208 -7.42 -6.91 4.08
C PRO A 208 -8.66 -6.05 3.78
N GLU A 209 -9.85 -6.50 4.21
CA GLU A 209 -11.13 -5.79 4.04
C GLU A 209 -11.21 -4.53 4.92
N ASP A 210 -10.64 -4.54 6.13
CA ASP A 210 -10.53 -3.33 6.97
C ASP A 210 -9.74 -2.24 6.22
N VAL A 211 -8.64 -2.63 5.56
CA VAL A 211 -7.80 -1.72 4.76
C VAL A 211 -8.53 -1.26 3.50
N ALA A 212 -9.17 -2.18 2.77
CA ALA A 212 -9.91 -1.87 1.56
C ALA A 212 -11.08 -0.91 1.82
N GLY A 213 -11.69 -0.96 3.00
CA GLY A 213 -12.71 -0.01 3.44
C GLY A 213 -12.18 1.43 3.48
N LEU A 214 -10.99 1.65 4.07
CA LEU A 214 -10.36 2.96 4.15
C LEU A 214 -9.85 3.42 2.77
N VAL A 215 -9.30 2.52 1.94
CA VAL A 215 -8.94 2.83 0.55
C VAL A 215 -10.14 3.35 -0.22
N ASN A 216 -11.28 2.67 -0.11
CA ASN A 216 -12.50 3.06 -0.80
C ASN A 216 -12.98 4.46 -0.39
N TRP A 217 -12.98 4.76 0.91
CA TRP A 217 -13.32 6.10 1.40
C TRP A 217 -12.35 7.16 0.86
N LEU A 218 -11.04 6.92 0.92
CA LEU A 218 -10.01 7.84 0.40
C LEU A 218 -10.10 8.02 -1.12
N ALA A 219 -10.56 7.03 -1.86
CA ALA A 219 -10.76 7.10 -3.29
C ALA A 219 -12.00 7.96 -3.68
N GLY A 220 -13.00 8.00 -2.80
CA GLY A 220 -14.29 8.63 -3.07
C GLY A 220 -14.37 10.13 -2.75
N ASP A 221 -15.52 10.72 -3.09
CA ASP A 221 -15.81 12.16 -2.92
C ASP A 221 -15.98 12.56 -1.46
N GLU A 222 -16.33 11.62 -0.58
CA GLU A 222 -16.44 11.89 0.86
C GLU A 222 -15.09 12.31 1.47
N ALA A 223 -13.97 11.88 0.87
CA ALA A 223 -12.62 12.24 1.28
C ALA A 223 -12.04 13.46 0.52
N ARG A 224 -12.86 14.28 -0.17
CA ARG A 224 -12.38 15.39 -1.02
C ARG A 224 -11.53 16.44 -0.29
N TYR A 225 -11.57 16.49 1.02
CA TYR A 225 -10.75 17.40 1.84
C TYR A 225 -9.57 16.71 2.52
N ALA A 226 -9.40 15.40 2.28
CA ALA A 226 -8.31 14.60 2.82
C ALA A 226 -7.14 14.53 1.81
N SER A 227 -6.04 15.24 2.09
CA SER A 227 -4.80 15.17 1.32
C SER A 227 -3.59 15.41 2.24
N GLY A 228 -2.49 14.74 1.95
CA GLY A 228 -1.24 14.81 2.72
C GLY A 228 -1.29 14.08 4.07
N GLN A 229 -2.32 13.28 4.33
CA GLN A 229 -2.50 12.61 5.61
C GLN A 229 -1.93 11.20 5.61
N LEU A 230 -1.50 10.79 6.81
CA LEU A 230 -1.01 9.45 7.11
C LEU A 230 -2.04 8.77 8.03
N TRP A 231 -2.86 7.91 7.46
CA TRP A 231 -4.00 7.28 8.13
C TRP A 231 -3.56 5.99 8.81
N VAL A 232 -3.31 6.05 10.12
CA VAL A 232 -2.95 4.85 10.89
C VAL A 232 -4.19 3.97 11.06
N LEU A 233 -4.04 2.69 10.70
CA LEU A 233 -5.09 1.67 10.79
C LEU A 233 -4.50 0.40 11.43
N ASP A 234 -4.37 0.41 12.75
CA ASP A 234 -3.59 -0.56 13.53
C ASP A 234 -4.34 -1.13 14.76
N GLY A 235 -5.66 -0.97 14.80
CA GLY A 235 -6.46 -1.45 15.93
C GLY A 235 -6.11 -0.81 17.27
N GLY A 236 -5.51 0.39 17.23
CA GLY A 236 -5.10 1.16 18.41
C GLY A 236 -3.73 0.76 18.97
N LEU A 237 -2.97 -0.08 18.25
CA LEU A 237 -1.65 -0.55 18.70
C LEU A 237 -0.71 0.62 19.01
N SER A 238 -0.55 1.58 18.11
CA SER A 238 0.34 2.73 18.30
C SER A 238 -0.24 3.85 19.16
N ALA A 239 -1.53 3.80 19.48
CA ALA A 239 -2.18 4.83 20.32
C ALA A 239 -1.98 4.61 21.83
N GLN A 240 -1.49 3.44 22.23
CA GLN A 240 -1.32 3.08 23.64
C GLN A 240 0.12 3.32 24.12
N VAL A 241 0.26 3.76 25.36
CA VAL A 241 1.53 3.70 26.07
C VAL A 241 1.78 2.25 26.48
N GLN A 242 3.01 1.77 26.31
CA GLN A 242 3.38 0.42 26.73
C GLN A 242 2.98 0.22 28.20
N GLN A 243 1.98 -0.62 28.43
CA GLN A 243 1.51 -0.88 29.80
C GLN A 243 2.57 -1.69 30.54
N MET A 244 3.07 -1.11 31.64
CA MET A 244 3.74 -1.94 32.65
C MET A 244 2.73 -2.99 33.13
N ARG A 245 3.13 -4.27 33.11
CA ARG A 245 2.34 -5.31 33.78
C ARG A 245 2.35 -4.98 35.29
N LEU A 246 1.25 -4.46 35.79
CA LEU A 246 1.00 -4.34 37.22
C LEU A 246 0.60 -5.71 37.79
#